data_450fc32260abec63c9d7ab28d34d5418
#
_entry.id   450fc32260abec63c9d7ab28d34d5418
#
_cell.length_a   1.000
_cell.length_b   1.000
_cell.length_c   1.000
_cell.angle_alpha   90.00
_cell.angle_beta   90.00
_cell.angle_gamma   90.00
#
_symmetry.space_group_name_H-M   'P 1'
#
loop_
_entity.id
_entity.type
_entity.pdbx_description
1 polymer ?
#
loop_
_entity_poly.entity_id
_entity_poly.type
_entity_poly.pdbx_seq_one_letter_code
_entity_poly.pdbx_strand_id
1 'polypeptide(L)'
;MKLYITKTPRLIQQIFKNYTWRFFTDKKEIYLTFDDGPTSEITEFVLSELKKHNAKATFFCIGKNIKNNPKIFEKIISDNHSIGNHTQNNLQGFQNLVGLNYKNEKVKANENTTYKVLKTLQENLKLFRPPYGKIKKSQAKKLRSLGFKIIMWDVLSADFDTSITNQKCLENVLKNTTNGSIIVFHDSKKATEKLKFVLPKVLEYYSKKGFVFKAIA
;
A
#
# COMPACT_ATOMS: atom_id res chain seq x y z
N MET A 1 17.74 16.30 -9.46
CA MET A 1 17.34 15.87 -8.09
C MET A 1 15.82 15.71 -8.09
N LYS A 2 15.31 14.51 -7.78
CA LYS A 2 13.85 14.31 -7.71
C LYS A 2 13.34 14.95 -6.42
N LEU A 3 12.39 15.87 -6.53
CA LEU A 3 11.78 16.54 -5.39
C LEU A 3 10.64 15.65 -4.85
N TYR A 4 10.86 15.00 -3.73
CA TYR A 4 9.81 14.33 -2.94
C TYR A 4 10.06 14.55 -1.44
N ILE A 5 8.99 14.47 -0.67
CA ILE A 5 9.02 14.71 0.78
C ILE A 5 8.92 13.36 1.48
N THR A 6 9.92 13.00 2.28
CA THR A 6 9.97 11.73 3.02
C THR A 6 9.10 11.71 4.28
N LYS A 7 8.78 12.88 4.82
CA LYS A 7 7.81 13.07 5.91
C LYS A 7 6.76 14.08 5.47
N THR A 8 5.52 13.67 5.37
CA THR A 8 4.43 14.57 4.95
C THR A 8 4.17 15.62 6.02
N PRO A 9 4.31 16.92 5.70
CA PRO A 9 4.08 17.99 6.66
C PRO A 9 2.65 17.98 7.21
N ARG A 10 2.49 18.30 8.50
CA ARG A 10 1.16 18.37 9.15
C ARG A 10 0.21 19.33 8.43
N LEU A 11 0.72 20.43 7.91
CA LEU A 11 -0.08 21.41 7.15
C LEU A 11 -0.74 20.77 5.93
N ILE A 12 -0.01 19.96 5.17
CA ILE A 12 -0.57 19.22 4.02
C ILE A 12 -1.68 18.27 4.49
N GLN A 13 -1.45 17.54 5.58
CA GLN A 13 -2.44 16.63 6.16
C GLN A 13 -3.73 17.37 6.59
N GLN A 14 -3.60 18.57 7.13
CA GLN A 14 -4.73 19.43 7.54
C GLN A 14 -5.50 20.00 6.34
N ILE A 15 -4.80 20.47 5.31
CA ILE A 15 -5.42 20.98 4.07
C ILE A 15 -6.24 19.86 3.39
N PHE A 16 -5.71 18.65 3.37
CA PHE A 16 -6.34 17.48 2.77
C PHE A 16 -6.90 16.51 3.83
N LYS A 17 -7.59 17.03 4.83
CA LYS A 17 -8.15 16.27 5.96
C LYS A 17 -9.14 15.16 5.59
N ASN A 18 -9.65 15.17 4.37
CA ASN A 18 -10.54 14.13 3.83
C ASN A 18 -9.77 12.88 3.32
N TYR A 19 -8.44 12.88 3.42
CA TYR A 19 -7.57 11.75 3.12
C TYR A 19 -6.95 11.24 4.41
N THR A 20 -6.69 9.94 4.49
CA THR A 20 -6.02 9.34 5.65
C THR A 20 -4.51 9.35 5.41
N TRP A 21 -3.78 10.13 6.20
CA TRP A 21 -2.33 10.29 6.12
C TRP A 21 -1.60 9.47 7.18
N ARG A 22 -2.23 9.34 8.34
CA ARG A 22 -1.79 8.58 9.50
C ARG A 22 -2.98 8.30 10.42
N PHE A 23 -2.80 7.44 11.39
CA PHE A 23 -3.76 7.25 12.47
C PHE A 23 -3.31 8.01 13.72
N PHE A 24 -4.22 8.70 14.37
CA PHE A 24 -3.94 9.37 15.64
C PHE A 24 -4.17 8.36 16.76
N THR A 25 -3.07 7.91 17.39
CA THR A 25 -3.08 6.92 18.47
C THR A 25 -1.87 7.11 19.38
N ASP A 26 -2.06 6.87 20.67
CA ASP A 26 -0.98 6.83 21.67
C ASP A 26 -0.34 5.43 21.75
N LYS A 27 -0.96 4.43 21.12
CA LYS A 27 -0.41 3.07 21.06
C LYS A 27 0.79 3.04 20.10
N LYS A 28 1.75 2.17 20.41
CA LYS A 28 2.89 1.90 19.53
C LYS A 28 2.45 1.06 18.32
N GLU A 29 1.73 1.67 17.39
CA GLU A 29 1.21 1.04 16.18
C GLU A 29 1.82 1.68 14.94
N ILE A 30 2.19 0.86 13.95
CA ILE A 30 2.72 1.27 12.66
C ILE A 30 1.92 0.55 11.56
N TYR A 31 1.65 1.26 10.48
CA TYR A 31 0.91 0.75 9.34
C TYR A 31 1.83 0.67 8.12
N LEU A 32 2.42 -0.51 7.89
CA LEU A 32 3.21 -0.76 6.69
C LEU A 32 2.29 -0.92 5.49
N THR A 33 2.62 -0.24 4.40
CA THR A 33 1.86 -0.34 3.15
C THR A 33 2.79 -0.59 1.98
N PHE A 34 2.35 -1.43 1.05
CA PHE A 34 3.09 -1.81 -0.15
C PHE A 34 2.28 -1.47 -1.39
N ASP A 35 2.87 -0.71 -2.31
CA ASP A 35 2.23 -0.29 -3.55
C ASP A 35 2.81 -1.08 -4.74
N ASP A 36 2.07 -1.19 -5.83
CA ASP A 36 2.40 -1.79 -7.13
C ASP A 36 2.19 -3.30 -7.23
N GLY A 37 2.34 -4.08 -6.18
CA GLY A 37 2.20 -5.54 -6.21
C GLY A 37 0.83 -6.07 -6.70
N PRO A 38 0.61 -7.39 -6.67
CA PRO A 38 1.60 -8.41 -6.31
C PRO A 38 2.63 -8.65 -7.42
N THR A 39 3.88 -8.80 -7.05
CA THR A 39 5.00 -9.11 -7.96
C THR A 39 5.70 -10.39 -7.50
N SER A 40 5.92 -11.33 -8.42
CA SER A 40 6.61 -12.58 -8.14
C SER A 40 7.95 -12.34 -7.43
N GLU A 41 8.32 -13.22 -6.51
CA GLU A 41 9.51 -13.19 -5.66
C GLU A 41 9.55 -12.02 -4.65
N ILE A 42 9.11 -10.82 -5.07
CA ILE A 42 9.23 -9.61 -4.25
C ILE A 42 8.12 -9.57 -3.20
N THR A 43 6.87 -9.73 -3.63
CA THR A 43 5.74 -9.78 -2.70
C THR A 43 5.85 -11.00 -1.77
N GLU A 44 6.34 -12.13 -2.28
CA GLU A 44 6.57 -13.34 -1.48
C GLU A 44 7.65 -13.12 -0.41
N PHE A 45 8.74 -12.41 -0.76
CA PHE A 45 9.75 -11.97 0.19
C PHE A 45 9.12 -11.08 1.28
N VAL A 46 8.31 -10.09 0.89
CA VAL A 46 7.61 -9.20 1.86
C VAL A 46 6.74 -10.02 2.81
N LEU A 47 5.93 -10.93 2.30
CA LEU A 47 5.07 -11.79 3.12
C LEU A 47 5.86 -12.65 4.10
N SER A 48 7.01 -13.19 3.65
CA SER A 48 7.91 -13.95 4.50
C SER A 48 8.47 -13.11 5.65
N GLU A 49 8.94 -11.88 5.36
CA GLU A 49 9.46 -10.98 6.39
C GLU A 49 8.38 -10.55 7.39
N LEU A 50 7.18 -10.19 6.91
CA LEU A 50 6.05 -9.84 7.77
C LEU A 50 5.68 -11.00 8.72
N LYS A 51 5.68 -12.24 8.21
CA LYS A 51 5.39 -13.43 9.01
C LYS A 51 6.38 -13.65 10.16
N LYS A 52 7.68 -13.43 9.93
CA LYS A 52 8.73 -13.57 10.96
C LYS A 52 8.49 -12.65 12.17
N HIS A 53 7.83 -11.51 11.96
CA HIS A 53 7.57 -10.50 12.98
C HIS A 53 6.11 -10.45 13.43
N ASN A 54 5.28 -11.45 13.06
CA ASN A 54 3.83 -11.44 13.29
C ASN A 54 3.17 -10.11 12.85
N ALA A 55 3.71 -9.49 11.80
CA ALA A 55 3.29 -8.19 11.30
C ALA A 55 2.15 -8.32 10.31
N LYS A 56 1.19 -7.40 10.37
CA LYS A 56 0.16 -7.23 9.34
C LYS A 56 0.40 -5.94 8.58
N ALA A 57 0.04 -5.94 7.29
CA ALA A 57 0.27 -4.83 6.38
C ALA A 57 -0.92 -4.63 5.43
N THR A 58 -0.88 -3.55 4.66
CA THR A 58 -1.86 -3.28 3.61
C THR A 58 -1.18 -3.21 2.25
N PHE A 59 -1.70 -3.95 1.29
CA PHE A 59 -1.18 -4.00 -0.08
C PHE A 59 -2.11 -3.25 -1.03
N PHE A 60 -1.62 -2.15 -1.61
CA PHE A 60 -2.32 -1.41 -2.66
C PHE A 60 -1.96 -1.99 -4.02
N CYS A 61 -2.78 -2.93 -4.48
CA CYS A 61 -2.49 -3.78 -5.62
C CYS A 61 -2.91 -3.15 -6.94
N ILE A 62 -2.08 -3.34 -7.98
CA ILE A 62 -2.41 -3.01 -9.37
C ILE A 62 -3.21 -4.17 -9.98
N GLY A 63 -4.35 -3.88 -10.59
CA GLY A 63 -5.24 -4.90 -11.13
C GLY A 63 -4.59 -5.82 -12.16
N LYS A 64 -3.73 -5.28 -13.04
CA LYS A 64 -2.93 -6.07 -13.98
C LYS A 64 -2.03 -7.08 -13.26
N ASN A 65 -1.41 -6.68 -12.15
CA ASN A 65 -0.50 -7.54 -11.41
C ASN A 65 -1.25 -8.62 -10.63
N ILE A 66 -2.46 -8.32 -10.13
CA ILE A 66 -3.34 -9.34 -9.55
C ILE A 66 -3.67 -10.42 -10.59
N LYS A 67 -4.06 -10.02 -11.81
CA LYS A 67 -4.36 -10.95 -12.90
C LYS A 67 -3.17 -11.85 -13.26
N ASN A 68 -1.96 -11.30 -13.23
CA ASN A 68 -0.74 -12.03 -13.57
C ASN A 68 -0.23 -12.92 -12.43
N ASN A 69 -0.57 -12.60 -11.16
CA ASN A 69 -0.07 -13.29 -9.97
C ASN A 69 -1.21 -13.66 -8.99
N PRO A 70 -2.26 -14.39 -9.44
CA PRO A 70 -3.45 -14.64 -8.62
C PRO A 70 -3.13 -15.42 -7.34
N LYS A 71 -2.23 -16.39 -7.39
CA LYS A 71 -1.83 -17.18 -6.21
C LYS A 71 -1.14 -16.34 -5.13
N ILE A 72 -0.32 -15.36 -5.53
CA ILE A 72 0.33 -14.45 -4.58
C ILE A 72 -0.71 -13.53 -3.96
N PHE A 73 -1.67 -13.05 -4.76
CA PHE A 73 -2.78 -12.26 -4.26
C PHE A 73 -3.63 -13.02 -3.24
N GLU A 74 -3.98 -14.27 -3.51
CA GLU A 74 -4.68 -15.15 -2.57
C GLU A 74 -3.88 -15.33 -1.27
N LYS A 75 -2.55 -15.45 -1.36
CA LYS A 75 -1.67 -15.56 -0.21
C LYS A 75 -1.67 -14.29 0.66
N ILE A 76 -1.67 -13.10 0.07
CA ILE A 76 -1.81 -11.83 0.83
C ILE A 76 -3.06 -11.88 1.71
N ILE A 77 -4.17 -12.38 1.16
CA ILE A 77 -5.45 -12.45 1.86
C ILE A 77 -5.45 -13.53 2.94
N SER A 78 -4.98 -14.74 2.60
CA SER A 78 -4.94 -15.87 3.54
C SER A 78 -4.02 -15.61 4.73
N ASP A 79 -2.99 -14.78 4.55
CA ASP A 79 -2.11 -14.32 5.62
C ASP A 79 -2.71 -13.15 6.45
N ASN A 80 -4.01 -12.81 6.23
CA ASN A 80 -4.77 -11.76 6.92
C ASN A 80 -4.15 -10.35 6.77
N HIS A 81 -3.65 -10.02 5.59
CA HIS A 81 -3.29 -8.65 5.22
C HIS A 81 -4.48 -7.93 4.59
N SER A 82 -4.52 -6.60 4.70
CA SER A 82 -5.53 -5.79 4.01
C SER A 82 -5.14 -5.50 2.57
N ILE A 83 -6.15 -5.33 1.72
CA ILE A 83 -5.99 -5.00 0.31
C ILE A 83 -6.59 -3.63 0.03
N GLY A 84 -5.89 -2.82 -0.76
CA GLY A 84 -6.38 -1.58 -1.32
C GLY A 84 -6.26 -1.56 -2.84
N ASN A 85 -6.98 -0.66 -3.47
CA ASN A 85 -6.98 -0.47 -4.92
C ASN A 85 -5.92 0.56 -5.33
N HIS A 86 -5.00 0.17 -6.23
CA HIS A 86 -3.96 1.05 -6.81
C HIS A 86 -4.13 1.24 -8.32
N THR A 87 -5.36 1.27 -8.81
CA THR A 87 -5.74 1.32 -10.22
C THR A 87 -5.44 0.05 -11.02
N GLN A 88 -5.91 0.01 -12.28
CA GLN A 88 -5.72 -1.18 -13.12
C GLN A 88 -4.29 -1.29 -13.67
N ASN A 89 -3.66 -0.16 -14.04
CA ASN A 89 -2.39 -0.13 -14.76
C ASN A 89 -1.39 0.88 -14.19
N ASN A 90 -1.49 1.23 -12.92
CA ASN A 90 -0.68 2.30 -12.29
C ASN A 90 -0.76 3.66 -13.03
N LEU A 91 -1.89 3.93 -13.66
CA LEU A 91 -2.14 5.16 -14.40
C LEU A 91 -3.00 6.11 -13.56
N GLN A 92 -2.74 7.41 -13.69
CA GLN A 92 -3.57 8.44 -13.07
C GLN A 92 -4.95 8.44 -13.70
N GLY A 93 -5.99 8.34 -12.89
CA GLY A 93 -7.35 8.54 -13.34
C GLY A 93 -8.36 7.54 -12.78
N PHE A 94 -9.59 8.05 -12.66
CA PHE A 94 -10.72 7.31 -12.10
C PHE A 94 -11.14 6.10 -12.95
N GLN A 95 -10.94 6.17 -14.27
CA GLN A 95 -11.35 5.12 -15.21
C GLN A 95 -10.58 3.80 -15.03
N ASN A 96 -9.45 3.86 -14.32
CA ASN A 96 -8.56 2.73 -14.09
C ASN A 96 -8.74 2.07 -12.71
N LEU A 97 -9.85 2.28 -12.02
CA LEU A 97 -10.12 1.59 -10.77
C LEU A 97 -10.38 0.10 -11.02
N VAL A 98 -9.67 -0.75 -10.28
CA VAL A 98 -9.94 -2.19 -10.28
C VAL A 98 -11.39 -2.41 -9.85
N GLY A 99 -12.15 -3.15 -10.66
CA GLY A 99 -13.54 -3.48 -10.38
C GLY A 99 -14.60 -2.52 -10.92
N LEU A 100 -14.29 -1.26 -11.28
CA LEU A 100 -15.28 -0.39 -11.95
C LEU A 100 -15.41 -0.72 -13.45
N ASN A 101 -14.34 -1.19 -14.09
CA ASN A 101 -14.36 -1.61 -15.48
C ASN A 101 -14.84 -3.07 -15.67
N TYR A 102 -14.91 -3.88 -14.61
CA TYR A 102 -15.43 -5.25 -14.71
C TYR A 102 -16.92 -5.35 -15.06
N LYS A 103 -17.68 -4.25 -14.95
CA LYS A 103 -19.08 -4.24 -15.41
C LYS A 103 -19.24 -4.26 -16.94
N ASN A 104 -18.22 -3.87 -17.70
CA ASN A 104 -18.25 -3.76 -19.15
C ASN A 104 -17.53 -4.90 -19.88
N GLU A 105 -16.63 -5.63 -19.24
CA GLU A 105 -16.12 -6.87 -19.79
C GLU A 105 -17.09 -7.99 -19.41
N LYS A 106 -17.73 -8.60 -20.39
CA LYS A 106 -18.35 -9.92 -20.26
C LYS A 106 -17.23 -10.92 -19.90
N VAL A 107 -16.77 -10.89 -18.67
CA VAL A 107 -15.98 -11.98 -18.13
C VAL A 107 -16.95 -13.15 -18.11
N LYS A 108 -16.82 -14.06 -19.11
CA LYS A 108 -17.44 -15.37 -19.05
C LYS A 108 -17.16 -15.88 -17.65
N ALA A 109 -18.22 -16.16 -16.92
CA ALA A 109 -18.20 -16.66 -15.55
C ALA A 109 -17.58 -18.06 -15.52
N ASN A 110 -16.30 -18.14 -15.76
CA ASN A 110 -15.46 -19.24 -15.34
C ASN A 110 -14.98 -18.85 -13.94
N GLU A 111 -15.68 -19.36 -12.98
CA GLU A 111 -15.44 -19.60 -11.56
C GLU A 111 -14.02 -19.30 -11.05
N ASN A 112 -13.55 -18.08 -11.27
CA ASN A 112 -12.24 -17.72 -10.79
C ASN A 112 -12.42 -17.26 -9.34
N THR A 113 -11.97 -18.09 -8.39
CA THR A 113 -11.95 -17.81 -6.94
C THR A 113 -11.43 -16.39 -6.66
N THR A 114 -10.43 -15.97 -7.43
CA THR A 114 -9.85 -14.63 -7.39
C THR A 114 -10.88 -13.51 -7.67
N TYR A 115 -11.86 -13.73 -8.56
CA TYR A 115 -12.90 -12.73 -8.83
C TYR A 115 -13.88 -12.60 -7.66
N LYS A 116 -14.31 -13.71 -7.07
CA LYS A 116 -15.19 -13.69 -5.88
C LYS A 116 -14.50 -13.00 -4.71
N VAL A 117 -13.22 -13.30 -4.48
CA VAL A 117 -12.40 -12.71 -3.43
C VAL A 117 -12.21 -11.21 -3.66
N LEU A 118 -11.89 -10.77 -4.88
CA LEU A 118 -11.78 -9.34 -5.23
C LEU A 118 -13.08 -8.59 -4.98
N LYS A 119 -14.22 -9.18 -5.37
CA LYS A 119 -15.54 -8.58 -5.17
C LYS A 119 -15.84 -8.42 -3.68
N THR A 120 -15.63 -9.46 -2.89
CA THR A 120 -15.87 -9.44 -1.44
C THR A 120 -14.97 -8.42 -0.72
N LEU A 121 -13.70 -8.32 -1.10
CA LEU A 121 -12.77 -7.37 -0.48
C LEU A 121 -13.03 -5.93 -0.88
N GLN A 122 -13.42 -5.68 -2.13
CA GLN A 122 -13.79 -4.34 -2.59
C GLN A 122 -15.08 -3.84 -1.93
N GLU A 123 -16.00 -4.75 -1.63
CA GLU A 123 -17.23 -4.42 -0.90
C GLU A 123 -16.94 -4.10 0.57
N ASN A 124 -15.94 -4.74 1.19
CA ASN A 124 -15.67 -4.63 2.62
C ASN A 124 -14.66 -3.56 3.01
N LEU A 125 -13.57 -3.36 2.27
CA LEU A 125 -12.51 -2.46 2.72
C LEU A 125 -12.49 -1.11 2.01
N LYS A 126 -12.91 -1.03 0.76
CA LYS A 126 -12.95 0.22 -0.05
C LYS A 126 -11.77 1.17 0.18
N LEU A 127 -10.55 0.61 0.27
CA LEU A 127 -9.33 1.38 0.40
C LEU A 127 -8.80 1.73 -1.00
N PHE A 128 -8.43 2.98 -1.21
CA PHE A 128 -7.84 3.44 -2.47
C PHE A 128 -6.62 4.30 -2.19
N ARG A 129 -5.53 4.03 -2.92
CA ARG A 129 -4.37 4.93 -2.97
C ARG A 129 -4.14 5.39 -4.40
N PRO A 130 -4.12 6.71 -4.65
CA PRO A 130 -3.84 7.22 -6.00
C PRO A 130 -2.37 7.02 -6.37
N PRO A 131 -2.06 6.55 -7.60
CA PRO A 131 -0.69 6.50 -8.10
C PRO A 131 0.01 7.84 -7.95
N TYR A 132 1.27 7.80 -7.49
CA TYR A 132 2.10 8.98 -7.26
C TYR A 132 1.51 10.01 -6.25
N GLY A 133 0.52 9.63 -5.46
CA GLY A 133 -0.21 10.54 -4.57
C GLY A 133 -1.06 11.60 -5.30
N LYS A 134 -1.29 11.44 -6.61
CA LYS A 134 -1.97 12.44 -7.45
C LYS A 134 -3.40 12.06 -7.77
N ILE A 135 -4.35 12.90 -7.35
CA ILE A 135 -5.77 12.72 -7.61
C ILE A 135 -6.45 14.07 -7.82
N LYS A 136 -7.34 14.17 -8.81
CA LYS A 136 -8.16 15.38 -9.02
C LYS A 136 -9.26 15.46 -7.95
N LYS A 137 -9.63 16.70 -7.53
CA LYS A 137 -10.68 16.93 -6.53
C LYS A 137 -12.01 16.23 -6.89
N SER A 138 -12.40 16.26 -8.17
CA SER A 138 -13.62 15.60 -8.67
C SER A 138 -13.55 14.08 -8.52
N GLN A 139 -12.40 13.47 -8.83
CA GLN A 139 -12.18 12.02 -8.67
C GLN A 139 -12.24 11.62 -7.20
N ALA A 140 -11.58 12.38 -6.32
CA ALA A 140 -11.60 12.13 -4.89
C ALA A 140 -13.03 12.25 -4.32
N LYS A 141 -13.80 13.26 -4.74
CA LYS A 141 -15.21 13.41 -4.35
C LYS A 141 -16.04 12.21 -4.77
N LYS A 142 -15.88 11.74 -6.01
CA LYS A 142 -16.61 10.58 -6.53
C LYS A 142 -16.21 9.29 -5.80
N LEU A 143 -14.92 9.04 -5.54
CA LEU A 143 -14.50 7.88 -4.78
C LEU A 143 -15.12 7.85 -3.38
N ARG A 144 -15.08 8.98 -2.66
CA ARG A 144 -15.67 9.08 -1.33
C ARG A 144 -17.18 8.87 -1.36
N SER A 145 -17.90 9.38 -2.38
CA SER A 145 -19.35 9.12 -2.53
C SER A 145 -19.68 7.65 -2.81
N LEU A 146 -18.69 6.85 -3.26
CA LEU A 146 -18.80 5.40 -3.41
C LEU A 146 -18.32 4.64 -2.15
N GLY A 147 -18.00 5.37 -1.07
CA GLY A 147 -17.56 4.81 0.21
C GLY A 147 -16.07 4.48 0.29
N PHE A 148 -15.25 4.91 -0.69
CA PHE A 148 -13.79 4.68 -0.62
C PHE A 148 -13.12 5.62 0.37
N LYS A 149 -12.24 5.06 1.21
CA LYS A 149 -11.25 5.80 2.00
C LYS A 149 -10.01 6.04 1.12
N ILE A 150 -9.60 7.30 0.97
CA ILE A 150 -8.37 7.65 0.23
C ILE A 150 -7.21 7.62 1.21
N ILE A 151 -6.32 6.65 1.04
CA ILE A 151 -5.18 6.41 1.93
C ILE A 151 -3.93 6.99 1.28
N MET A 152 -3.35 7.95 1.96
CA MET A 152 -2.06 8.56 1.62
C MET A 152 -0.98 7.97 2.54
N TRP A 153 0.06 8.75 2.86
CA TRP A 153 1.15 8.33 3.74
C TRP A 153 1.71 9.48 4.54
N ASP A 154 2.21 9.14 5.70
CA ASP A 154 2.94 10.02 6.59
C ASP A 154 4.45 9.94 6.31
N VAL A 155 4.94 8.73 5.99
CA VAL A 155 6.35 8.44 5.75
C VAL A 155 6.53 7.75 4.39
N LEU A 156 7.42 8.31 3.58
CA LEU A 156 7.83 7.74 2.29
C LEU A 156 9.24 7.17 2.43
N SER A 157 9.40 5.87 2.22
CA SER A 157 10.71 5.21 2.23
C SER A 157 11.63 5.71 1.11
N ALA A 158 11.04 6.05 -0.04
CA ALA A 158 11.71 6.35 -1.29
C ALA A 158 12.52 5.18 -1.87
N ASP A 159 12.09 3.94 -1.59
CA ASP A 159 12.70 2.70 -2.07
C ASP A 159 12.72 2.59 -3.61
N PHE A 160 11.79 3.26 -4.29
CA PHE A 160 11.73 3.36 -5.74
C PHE A 160 12.83 4.26 -6.36
N ASP A 161 13.51 5.09 -5.56
CA ASP A 161 14.51 6.03 -6.09
C ASP A 161 15.89 5.37 -6.14
N THR A 162 16.34 5.04 -7.35
CA THR A 162 17.64 4.40 -7.59
C THR A 162 18.84 5.32 -7.32
N SER A 163 18.62 6.63 -7.15
CA SER A 163 19.70 7.60 -6.90
C SER A 163 20.10 7.71 -5.42
N ILE A 164 19.30 7.17 -4.50
CA ILE A 164 19.65 7.15 -3.08
C ILE A 164 20.21 5.79 -2.66
N THR A 165 21.03 5.79 -1.61
CA THR A 165 21.58 4.56 -1.03
C THR A 165 20.52 3.78 -0.23
N ASN A 166 20.78 2.49 -0.01
CA ASN A 166 19.96 1.64 0.85
C ASN A 166 19.90 2.20 2.28
N GLN A 167 21.03 2.73 2.78
CA GLN A 167 21.12 3.37 4.09
C GLN A 167 20.25 4.62 4.17
N LYS A 168 20.25 5.47 3.13
CA LYS A 168 19.38 6.65 3.07
C LYS A 168 17.89 6.29 3.09
N CYS A 169 17.52 5.23 2.36
CA CYS A 169 16.15 4.71 2.38
C CYS A 169 15.75 4.24 3.79
N LEU A 170 16.63 3.52 4.51
CA LEU A 170 16.40 3.12 5.89
C LEU A 170 16.23 4.33 6.82
N GLU A 171 17.10 5.32 6.70
CA GLU A 171 17.02 6.55 7.50
C GLU A 171 15.70 7.31 7.26
N ASN A 172 15.22 7.38 6.02
CA ASN A 172 13.95 8.02 5.71
C ASN A 172 12.80 7.41 6.53
N VAL A 173 12.84 6.12 6.77
CA VAL A 173 11.82 5.43 7.58
C VAL A 173 12.09 5.63 9.07
N LEU A 174 13.29 5.31 9.55
CA LEU A 174 13.56 5.29 10.99
C LEU A 174 13.47 6.67 11.66
N LYS A 175 13.90 7.75 10.96
CA LYS A 175 13.87 9.12 11.50
C LYS A 175 12.46 9.75 11.51
N ASN A 176 11.56 9.26 10.65
CA ASN A 176 10.28 9.92 10.41
C ASN A 176 9.07 9.17 10.98
N THR A 177 9.24 7.92 11.38
CA THR A 177 8.13 7.09 11.87
C THR A 177 7.82 7.37 13.33
N THR A 178 6.54 7.55 13.62
CA THR A 178 5.99 7.73 14.97
C THR A 178 4.73 6.87 15.12
N ASN A 179 4.11 6.86 16.30
CA ASN A 179 2.85 6.14 16.55
C ASN A 179 1.80 6.50 15.48
N GLY A 180 1.17 5.51 14.91
CA GLY A 180 0.14 5.67 13.89
C GLY A 180 0.63 6.05 12.49
N SER A 181 1.94 6.09 12.24
CA SER A 181 2.47 6.41 10.90
C SER A 181 2.07 5.36 9.87
N ILE A 182 1.62 5.84 8.71
CA ILE A 182 1.47 5.04 7.49
C ILE A 182 2.75 5.18 6.68
N ILE A 183 3.44 4.06 6.46
CA ILE A 183 4.72 4.00 5.75
C ILE A 183 4.51 3.38 4.38
N VAL A 184 5.03 4.01 3.33
CA VAL A 184 4.97 3.49 1.96
C VAL A 184 6.29 2.84 1.56
N PHE A 185 6.17 1.60 1.13
CA PHE A 185 7.12 0.82 0.35
C PHE A 185 6.49 0.40 -0.98
N HIS A 186 7.29 -0.16 -1.89
CA HIS A 186 6.81 -0.67 -3.17
C HIS A 186 7.31 -2.11 -3.36
N ASP A 187 6.40 -3.07 -3.52
CA ASP A 187 6.75 -4.45 -3.85
C ASP A 187 6.85 -4.63 -5.38
N SER A 188 7.73 -3.82 -5.98
CA SER A 188 7.97 -3.74 -7.42
C SER A 188 9.45 -3.99 -7.75
N LYS A 189 9.72 -4.41 -9.02
CA LYS A 189 11.09 -4.71 -9.48
C LYS A 189 12.08 -3.58 -9.21
N LYS A 190 11.63 -2.33 -9.37
CA LYS A 190 12.48 -1.15 -9.17
C LYS A 190 12.90 -0.94 -7.72
N ALA A 191 12.05 -1.29 -6.77
CA ALA A 191 12.31 -1.11 -5.34
C ALA A 191 13.03 -2.30 -4.69
N THR A 192 13.18 -3.43 -5.39
CA THR A 192 13.59 -4.73 -4.85
C THR A 192 14.83 -4.66 -3.97
N GLU A 193 15.91 -4.04 -4.46
CA GLU A 193 17.19 -3.99 -3.75
C GLU A 193 17.04 -3.28 -2.39
N LYS A 194 16.43 -2.08 -2.42
CA LYS A 194 16.22 -1.30 -1.20
C LYS A 194 15.23 -1.95 -0.27
N LEU A 195 14.15 -2.49 -0.79
CA LEU A 195 13.13 -3.18 -0.01
C LEU A 195 13.73 -4.37 0.75
N LYS A 196 14.52 -5.22 0.07
CA LYS A 196 15.20 -6.36 0.68
C LYS A 196 16.18 -5.95 1.78
N PHE A 197 16.84 -4.80 1.65
CA PHE A 197 17.76 -4.28 2.67
C PHE A 197 17.02 -3.61 3.84
N VAL A 198 15.97 -2.84 3.55
CA VAL A 198 15.33 -1.93 4.53
C VAL A 198 14.26 -2.63 5.35
N LEU A 199 13.39 -3.43 4.71
CA LEU A 199 12.22 -4.00 5.38
C LEU A 199 12.58 -4.87 6.60
N PRO A 200 13.54 -5.81 6.54
CA PRO A 200 13.89 -6.61 7.72
C PRO A 200 14.38 -5.75 8.89
N LYS A 201 15.19 -4.72 8.59
CA LYS A 201 15.75 -3.82 9.60
C LYS A 201 14.69 -2.94 10.26
N VAL A 202 13.71 -2.48 9.48
CA VAL A 202 12.56 -1.70 9.98
C VAL A 202 11.69 -2.57 10.90
N LEU A 203 11.39 -3.79 10.47
CA LEU A 203 10.60 -4.74 11.25
C LEU A 203 11.32 -5.06 12.57
N GLU A 204 12.59 -5.42 12.52
CA GLU A 204 13.38 -5.74 13.71
C GLU A 204 13.46 -4.55 14.69
N TYR A 205 13.80 -3.35 14.18
CA TYR A 205 13.98 -2.15 14.98
C TYR A 205 12.70 -1.77 15.74
N TYR A 206 11.55 -1.75 15.07
CA TYR A 206 10.30 -1.36 15.72
C TYR A 206 9.72 -2.47 16.57
N SER A 207 9.89 -3.75 16.22
CA SER A 207 9.53 -4.88 17.08
C SER A 207 10.29 -4.82 18.42
N LYS A 208 11.61 -4.58 18.39
CA LYS A 208 12.43 -4.41 19.62
C LYS A 208 11.97 -3.22 20.48
N LYS A 209 11.36 -2.21 19.87
CA LYS A 209 10.78 -1.06 20.59
C LYS A 209 9.33 -1.29 21.07
N GLY A 210 8.80 -2.47 20.87
CA GLY A 210 7.44 -2.85 21.27
C GLY A 210 6.34 -2.28 20.38
N PHE A 211 6.65 -1.93 19.12
CA PHE A 211 5.62 -1.55 18.16
C PHE A 211 4.93 -2.78 17.56
N VAL A 212 3.64 -2.62 17.29
CA VAL A 212 2.81 -3.58 16.59
C VAL A 212 2.55 -3.08 15.18
N PHE A 213 2.71 -3.95 14.19
CA PHE A 213 2.43 -3.65 12.79
C PHE A 213 1.01 -4.08 12.44
N LYS A 214 0.18 -3.14 12.03
CA LYS A 214 -1.23 -3.36 11.73
C LYS A 214 -1.56 -3.11 10.27
N ALA A 215 -2.52 -3.89 9.76
CA ALA A 215 -3.20 -3.60 8.52
C ALA A 215 -4.23 -2.47 8.71
N ILE A 216 -4.48 -1.69 7.66
CA ILE A 216 -5.55 -0.67 7.65
C ILE A 216 -6.89 -1.39 7.45
N ALA A 217 -7.85 -1.12 8.31
CA ALA A 217 -9.21 -1.67 8.28
C ALA A 217 -10.26 -0.61 7.95
#